data_97652363303218f81772927696535297
#
_entry.id   97652363303218f81772927696535297
#
_cell.length_a   1.000
_cell.length_b   1.000
_cell.length_c   1.000
_cell.angle_alpha   90.00
_cell.angle_beta   90.00
_cell.angle_gamma   90.00
#
_symmetry.space_group_name_H-M   'P 1'
#
loop_
_entity.id
_entity.type
_entity.pdbx_description
1 polymer ?
#
loop_
_entity_poly.entity_id
_entity_poly.type
_entity_poly.pdbx_seq_one_letter_code
_entity_poly.pdbx_strand_id
1 'polypeptide(L)'
;SDDSDPMTMAGATAQVFLGVRMACAQCHNHPFDKWRQKQFYELASFFGKTKQVESRLSSKTYVTEGEEMKVLWPPERRKPKERFPVDPKFPFPVEDFSVKPDYLKRLEALRAGEAMALNKHKESEALDALIDSSGGKKGLGIGVEPVALSVGKQSREDIRKLDVKGDLYRKSELRRQLADHVAGPQNRYFARNMVNRVWAELMGRGFYHPIDDY
;
A
#
# COMPACT_ATOMS: atom_id res chain seq x y z
N SER A 1 3.92 -2.41 24.00
CA SER A 1 3.19 -1.43 23.17
C SER A 1 2.40 -2.21 22.14
N ASP A 2 1.13 -1.92 22.05
CA ASP A 2 0.25 -2.59 21.09
C ASP A 2 0.54 -2.02 19.70
N ASP A 3 1.36 -2.73 18.90
CA ASP A 3 1.75 -2.34 17.54
C ASP A 3 0.56 -2.24 16.56
N SER A 4 -0.64 -2.61 17.02
CA SER A 4 -1.90 -2.49 16.28
C SER A 4 -2.74 -1.27 16.64
N ASP A 5 -2.22 -0.35 17.46
CA ASP A 5 -2.94 0.88 17.80
C ASP A 5 -3.12 1.76 16.55
N PRO A 6 -4.38 2.10 16.18
CA PRO A 6 -4.67 2.89 14.99
C PRO A 6 -3.99 4.26 14.96
N MET A 7 -3.81 4.90 16.13
CA MET A 7 -3.18 6.21 16.21
C MET A 7 -1.68 6.13 15.93
N THR A 8 -1.01 5.13 16.49
CA THR A 8 0.40 4.86 16.23
C THR A 8 0.65 4.53 14.77
N MET A 9 -0.20 3.66 14.18
CA MET A 9 -0.10 3.30 12.78
C MET A 9 -0.30 4.50 11.84
N ALA A 10 -1.27 5.37 12.13
CA ALA A 10 -1.51 6.57 11.35
C ALA A 10 -0.34 7.56 11.41
N GLY A 11 0.20 7.80 12.60
CA GLY A 11 1.37 8.66 12.79
C GLY A 11 2.58 8.14 12.04
N ALA A 12 2.90 6.84 12.17
CA ALA A 12 3.99 6.19 11.46
C ALA A 12 3.79 6.24 9.94
N THR A 13 2.57 6.01 9.44
CA THR A 13 2.26 6.07 8.01
C THR A 13 2.47 7.49 7.45
N ALA A 14 1.97 8.52 8.15
CA ALA A 14 2.17 9.89 7.74
C ALA A 14 3.67 10.28 7.70
N GLN A 15 4.42 9.87 8.71
CA GLN A 15 5.85 10.17 8.80
C GLN A 15 6.68 9.41 7.77
N VAL A 16 6.48 8.09 7.66
CA VAL A 16 7.31 7.22 6.82
C VAL A 16 7.01 7.42 5.34
N PHE A 17 5.74 7.48 4.96
CA PHE A 17 5.35 7.54 3.55
C PHE A 17 5.12 8.95 3.03
N LEU A 18 4.62 9.84 3.88
CA LEU A 18 4.22 11.20 3.46
C LEU A 18 5.17 12.29 3.94
N GLY A 19 6.15 11.95 4.80
CA GLY A 19 7.13 12.90 5.31
C GLY A 19 6.53 13.99 6.20
N VAL A 20 5.46 13.66 6.95
CA VAL A 20 4.74 14.60 7.80
C VAL A 20 4.57 14.05 9.20
N ARG A 21 5.03 14.77 10.21
CA ARG A 21 4.91 14.38 11.62
C ARG A 21 3.56 14.77 12.21
N MET A 22 2.51 14.08 11.78
CA MET A 22 1.15 14.34 12.26
C MET A 22 0.87 13.87 13.69
N ALA A 23 1.74 13.11 14.33
CA ALA A 23 1.50 12.53 15.65
C ALA A 23 1.14 13.57 16.73
N CYS A 24 1.64 14.81 16.65
CA CYS A 24 1.26 15.91 17.54
C CYS A 24 -0.24 16.23 17.45
N ALA A 25 -0.85 16.01 16.29
CA ALA A 25 -2.28 16.25 16.08
C ALA A 25 -3.19 15.22 16.78
N GLN A 26 -2.64 14.17 17.39
CA GLN A 26 -3.41 13.22 18.19
C GLN A 26 -4.10 13.88 19.40
N CYS A 27 -3.44 14.83 20.06
CA CYS A 27 -3.91 15.42 21.32
C CYS A 27 -4.55 16.80 21.15
N HIS A 28 -4.11 17.57 20.17
CA HIS A 28 -4.56 18.94 19.86
C HIS A 28 -4.31 19.24 18.40
N ASN A 29 -4.77 20.37 17.89
CA ASN A 29 -4.37 20.81 16.54
C ASN A 29 -2.85 20.99 16.50
N HIS A 30 -2.22 20.64 15.37
CA HIS A 30 -0.77 20.71 15.25
C HIS A 30 -0.29 22.15 15.56
N PRO A 31 0.75 22.33 16.41
CA PRO A 31 1.11 23.67 16.89
C PRO A 31 1.83 24.51 15.83
N PHE A 32 2.51 23.87 14.90
CA PHE A 32 3.38 24.54 13.91
C PHE A 32 2.94 24.31 12.46
N ASP A 33 1.94 23.44 12.23
CA ASP A 33 1.49 23.08 10.90
C ASP A 33 -0.05 23.13 10.81
N LYS A 34 -0.59 23.06 9.60
CA LYS A 34 -2.02 23.18 9.27
C LYS A 34 -2.90 22.03 9.72
N TRP A 35 -2.32 20.96 10.25
CA TRP A 35 -3.04 19.73 10.57
C TRP A 35 -3.91 19.87 11.80
N ARG A 36 -5.20 19.59 11.63
CA ARG A 36 -6.17 19.60 12.72
C ARG A 36 -6.28 18.23 13.36
N GLN A 37 -6.59 18.20 14.65
CA GLN A 37 -6.81 16.98 15.41
C GLN A 37 -7.80 16.03 14.71
N LYS A 38 -8.92 16.56 14.20
CA LYS A 38 -9.93 15.76 13.49
C LYS A 38 -9.35 15.06 12.25
N GLN A 39 -8.50 15.73 11.48
CA GLN A 39 -7.85 15.15 10.31
C GLN A 39 -6.94 13.98 10.66
N PHE A 40 -6.26 14.04 11.80
CA PHE A 40 -5.48 12.92 12.31
C PHE A 40 -6.36 11.70 12.65
N TYR A 41 -7.52 11.92 13.29
CA TYR A 41 -8.49 10.86 13.58
C TYR A 41 -9.11 10.28 12.31
N GLU A 42 -9.40 11.10 11.31
CA GLU A 42 -9.87 10.67 9.99
C GLU A 42 -8.83 9.76 9.30
N LEU A 43 -7.53 10.09 9.38
CA LEU A 43 -6.45 9.24 8.89
C LEU A 43 -6.34 7.94 9.71
N ALA A 44 -6.41 8.03 11.04
CA ALA A 44 -6.33 6.87 11.92
C ALA A 44 -7.48 5.87 11.70
N SER A 45 -8.63 6.35 11.21
CA SER A 45 -9.81 5.51 10.95
C SER A 45 -9.57 4.46 9.88
N PHE A 46 -8.64 4.64 8.96
CA PHE A 46 -8.23 3.61 8.01
C PHE A 46 -7.64 2.36 8.71
N PHE A 47 -7.12 2.54 9.92
CA PHE A 47 -6.59 1.48 10.77
C PHE A 47 -7.57 1.09 11.89
N GLY A 48 -8.72 1.77 11.98
CA GLY A 48 -9.64 1.65 13.10
C GLY A 48 -10.22 0.26 13.31
N LYS A 49 -10.28 -0.57 12.29
CA LYS A 49 -10.73 -1.97 12.36
C LYS A 49 -9.58 -2.97 12.46
N THR A 50 -8.35 -2.51 12.59
CA THR A 50 -7.18 -3.39 12.67
C THR A 50 -7.19 -4.21 13.96
N LYS A 51 -6.99 -5.53 13.82
CA LYS A 51 -6.90 -6.49 14.91
C LYS A 51 -5.70 -7.40 14.68
N GLN A 52 -4.95 -7.67 15.74
CA GLN A 52 -3.92 -8.71 15.73
C GLN A 52 -4.53 -10.03 16.19
N VAL A 53 -4.17 -11.09 15.48
CA VAL A 53 -4.56 -12.46 15.81
C VAL A 53 -3.31 -13.34 15.76
N GLU A 54 -3.04 -14.00 16.86
CA GLU A 54 -1.96 -14.97 16.93
C GLU A 54 -2.46 -16.36 16.53
N SER A 55 -1.79 -16.96 15.54
CA SER A 55 -2.10 -18.31 15.13
C SER A 55 -1.45 -19.30 16.09
N ARG A 56 -2.28 -20.17 16.68
CA ARG A 56 -1.82 -21.24 17.58
C ARG A 56 -1.01 -22.31 16.86
N LEU A 57 -1.22 -22.48 15.56
CA LEU A 57 -0.52 -23.49 14.76
C LEU A 57 0.86 -23.02 14.29
N SER A 58 0.96 -21.76 13.86
CA SER A 58 2.19 -21.22 13.30
C SER A 58 2.99 -20.35 14.27
N SER A 59 2.45 -20.05 15.45
CA SER A 59 2.99 -19.08 16.42
C SER A 59 3.32 -17.72 15.80
N LYS A 60 2.61 -17.38 14.71
CA LYS A 60 2.78 -16.12 13.99
C LYS A 60 1.62 -15.20 14.27
N THR A 61 1.94 -13.90 14.38
CA THR A 61 0.96 -12.84 14.52
C THR A 61 0.51 -12.38 13.14
N TYR A 62 -0.79 -12.39 12.91
CA TYR A 62 -1.44 -11.88 11.71
C TYR A 62 -2.20 -10.61 12.00
N VAL A 63 -2.19 -9.69 11.07
CA VAL A 63 -2.95 -8.44 11.14
C VAL A 63 -4.19 -8.59 10.25
N THR A 64 -5.35 -8.66 10.86
CA THR A 64 -6.65 -8.86 10.20
C THR A 64 -7.57 -7.66 10.42
N GLU A 65 -8.71 -7.64 9.77
CA GLU A 65 -9.77 -6.66 9.97
C GLU A 65 -10.83 -7.20 10.93
N GLY A 66 -11.11 -6.44 12.00
CA GLY A 66 -12.22 -6.68 12.93
C GLY A 66 -13.51 -6.03 12.46
N GLU A 67 -14.58 -6.18 13.24
CA GLU A 67 -15.89 -5.57 12.93
C GLU A 67 -16.02 -4.16 13.53
N GLU A 68 -15.46 -3.96 14.71
CA GLU A 68 -15.61 -2.73 15.48
C GLU A 68 -14.61 -1.66 15.08
N MET A 69 -15.10 -0.42 14.94
CA MET A 69 -14.27 0.76 14.71
C MET A 69 -13.74 1.26 16.07
N LYS A 70 -12.43 1.17 16.27
CA LYS A 70 -11.74 1.60 17.50
C LYS A 70 -11.52 3.10 17.57
N VAL A 71 -11.58 3.81 16.44
CA VAL A 71 -11.34 5.26 16.37
C VAL A 71 -12.64 6.00 16.55
N LEU A 72 -12.75 6.71 17.68
CA LEU A 72 -13.96 7.43 18.09
C LEU A 72 -13.66 8.93 18.27
N TRP A 73 -14.60 9.77 17.88
CA TRP A 73 -14.55 11.22 18.05
C TRP A 73 -15.75 11.71 18.90
N PRO A 74 -15.59 12.68 19.77
CA PRO A 74 -14.37 13.40 20.18
C PRO A 74 -13.39 12.55 21.01
N PRO A 75 -12.12 13.00 21.19
CA PRO A 75 -11.13 12.29 22.00
C PRO A 75 -11.60 12.08 23.44
N GLU A 76 -11.25 10.95 24.04
CA GLU A 76 -11.63 10.60 25.40
C GLU A 76 -11.16 11.62 26.46
N ARG A 77 -9.99 12.24 26.24
CA ARG A 77 -9.44 13.27 27.12
C ARG A 77 -10.36 14.47 27.32
N ARG A 78 -11.29 14.73 26.41
CA ARG A 78 -12.29 15.79 26.53
C ARG A 78 -13.49 15.38 27.36
N LYS A 79 -13.55 14.13 27.85
CA LYS A 79 -14.67 13.54 28.61
C LYS A 79 -16.03 13.84 27.96
N PRO A 80 -16.20 13.57 26.68
CA PRO A 80 -17.46 13.80 25.99
C PRO A 80 -18.52 12.83 26.53
N LYS A 81 -19.78 13.27 26.54
CA LYS A 81 -20.93 12.42 26.94
C LYS A 81 -21.13 11.29 25.92
N GLU A 82 -20.88 11.58 24.64
CA GLU A 82 -21.04 10.63 23.54
C GLU A 82 -19.85 10.69 22.61
N ARG A 83 -19.48 9.54 22.05
CA ARG A 83 -18.39 9.39 21.09
C ARG A 83 -18.90 8.58 19.89
N PHE A 84 -18.58 9.03 18.69
CA PHE A 84 -19.03 8.40 17.45
C PHE A 84 -17.85 7.85 16.65
N PRO A 85 -18.07 6.74 15.91
CA PRO A 85 -17.07 6.25 14.95
C PRO A 85 -16.69 7.36 13.97
N VAL A 86 -15.41 7.41 13.62
CA VAL A 86 -14.91 8.37 12.63
C VAL A 86 -14.84 7.71 11.28
N ASP A 87 -15.43 8.34 10.28
CA ASP A 87 -15.30 7.89 8.90
C ASP A 87 -13.88 8.13 8.38
N PRO A 88 -13.30 7.16 7.66
CA PRO A 88 -11.97 7.30 7.09
C PRO A 88 -11.96 8.37 6.00
N LYS A 89 -11.05 9.33 6.14
CA LYS A 89 -10.83 10.38 5.15
C LYS A 89 -9.35 10.67 5.02
N PHE A 90 -8.87 10.74 3.77
CA PHE A 90 -7.49 11.07 3.49
C PHE A 90 -7.31 12.59 3.58
N PRO A 91 -6.51 13.11 4.53
CA PRO A 91 -6.46 14.53 4.81
C PRO A 91 -5.51 15.32 3.89
N PHE A 92 -4.67 14.60 3.14
CA PHE A 92 -3.68 15.23 2.27
C PHE A 92 -4.32 15.67 0.95
N PRO A 93 -3.94 16.84 0.43
CA PRO A 93 -4.43 17.29 -0.86
C PRO A 93 -3.96 16.35 -1.97
N VAL A 94 -4.92 15.84 -2.72
CA VAL A 94 -4.69 15.05 -3.92
C VAL A 94 -4.80 15.99 -5.11
N GLU A 95 -3.79 16.02 -5.98
CA GLU A 95 -3.83 16.84 -7.16
C GLU A 95 -4.70 16.23 -8.24
N ASP A 96 -5.58 17.03 -8.78
CA ASP A 96 -6.35 16.65 -9.95
C ASP A 96 -5.46 16.83 -11.20
N PHE A 97 -4.87 15.73 -11.66
CA PHE A 97 -4.12 15.68 -12.93
C PHE A 97 -5.06 15.53 -14.14
N SER A 98 -6.21 16.17 -14.11
CA SER A 98 -7.06 16.26 -15.31
C SER A 98 -6.31 16.86 -16.49
N VAL A 99 -5.31 17.70 -16.21
CA VAL A 99 -4.33 18.18 -17.18
C VAL A 99 -2.98 17.54 -16.90
N LYS A 100 -2.71 16.41 -17.53
CA LYS A 100 -1.39 15.78 -17.45
C LYS A 100 -0.31 16.73 -17.97
N PRO A 101 0.76 17.00 -17.20
CA PRO A 101 1.90 17.77 -17.68
C PRO A 101 2.48 17.17 -18.97
N ASP A 102 2.99 18.02 -19.87
CA ASP A 102 3.47 17.56 -21.18
C ASP A 102 4.60 16.53 -21.10
N TYR A 103 5.42 16.58 -20.07
CA TYR A 103 6.46 15.56 -19.85
C TYR A 103 5.88 14.17 -19.55
N LEU A 104 4.76 14.08 -18.81
CA LEU A 104 4.08 12.79 -18.55
C LEU A 104 3.45 12.23 -19.82
N LYS A 105 2.85 13.09 -20.65
CA LYS A 105 2.33 12.69 -21.96
C LYS A 105 3.44 12.12 -22.85
N ARG A 106 4.62 12.75 -22.85
CA ARG A 106 5.81 12.25 -23.56
C ARG A 106 6.30 10.92 -23.03
N LEU A 107 6.38 10.75 -21.70
CA LEU A 107 6.77 9.47 -21.08
C LEU A 107 5.78 8.34 -21.37
N GLU A 108 4.48 8.63 -21.34
CA GLU A 108 3.45 7.65 -21.71
C GLU A 108 3.56 7.27 -23.18
N ALA A 109 3.80 8.23 -24.07
CA ALA A 109 4.00 7.98 -25.50
C ALA A 109 5.25 7.13 -25.75
N LEU A 110 6.36 7.39 -25.05
CA LEU A 110 7.58 6.60 -25.14
C LEU A 110 7.33 5.16 -24.64
N ARG A 111 6.69 4.99 -23.50
CA ARG A 111 6.34 3.66 -22.97
C ARG A 111 5.40 2.87 -23.88
N ALA A 112 4.42 3.56 -24.48
CA ALA A 112 3.53 2.95 -25.45
C ALA A 112 4.31 2.51 -26.72
N GLY A 113 5.25 3.34 -27.18
CA GLY A 113 6.14 3.00 -28.30
C GLY A 113 7.04 1.80 -27.98
N GLU A 114 7.65 1.75 -26.79
CA GLU A 114 8.46 0.61 -26.33
C GLU A 114 7.62 -0.66 -26.18
N ALA A 115 6.40 -0.57 -25.65
CA ALA A 115 5.50 -1.71 -25.53
C ALA A 115 5.07 -2.25 -26.91
N MET A 116 4.80 -1.36 -27.88
CA MET A 116 4.53 -1.76 -29.26
C MET A 116 5.74 -2.42 -29.92
N ALA A 117 6.94 -1.87 -29.72
CA ALA A 117 8.18 -2.43 -30.25
C ALA A 117 8.46 -3.82 -29.67
N LEU A 118 8.25 -3.98 -28.34
CA LEU A 118 8.42 -5.26 -27.65
C LEU A 118 7.42 -6.31 -28.12
N ASN A 119 6.15 -5.93 -28.34
CA ASN A 119 5.14 -6.84 -28.87
C ASN A 119 5.46 -7.25 -30.31
N LYS A 120 5.90 -6.33 -31.15
CA LYS A 120 6.33 -6.62 -32.53
C LYS A 120 7.53 -7.58 -32.56
N HIS A 121 8.47 -7.43 -31.60
CA HIS A 121 9.61 -8.36 -31.48
C HIS A 121 9.16 -9.75 -31.05
N LYS A 122 8.22 -9.85 -30.08
CA LYS A 122 7.65 -11.14 -29.68
C LYS A 122 6.86 -11.84 -30.78
N GLU A 123 6.13 -11.07 -31.59
CA GLU A 123 5.43 -11.61 -32.75
C GLU A 123 6.41 -12.14 -33.84
N SER A 124 7.55 -11.43 -34.07
CA SER A 124 8.58 -11.90 -34.98
C SER A 124 9.29 -13.15 -34.47
N GLU A 125 9.62 -13.21 -33.16
CA GLU A 125 10.20 -14.42 -32.56
C GLU A 125 9.23 -15.60 -32.57
N ALA A 126 7.94 -15.37 -32.36
CA ALA A 126 6.93 -16.42 -32.46
C ALA A 126 6.75 -16.93 -33.91
N LEU A 127 6.86 -16.02 -34.87
CA LEU A 127 6.81 -16.38 -36.28
C LEU A 127 8.04 -17.19 -36.69
N ASP A 128 9.25 -16.79 -36.26
CA ASP A 128 10.49 -17.51 -36.52
C ASP A 128 10.49 -18.90 -35.87
N ALA A 129 9.95 -19.00 -34.63
CA ALA A 129 9.76 -20.28 -33.94
C ALA A 129 8.77 -21.22 -34.68
N LEU A 130 7.72 -20.65 -35.31
CA LEU A 130 6.76 -21.39 -36.11
C LEU A 130 7.39 -21.88 -37.42
N ILE A 131 8.26 -21.09 -38.03
CA ILE A 131 9.00 -21.46 -39.26
C ILE A 131 10.00 -22.57 -38.96
N ASP A 132 10.74 -22.50 -37.85
CA ASP A 132 11.66 -23.55 -37.42
C ASP A 132 10.94 -24.85 -37.01
N SER A 133 9.72 -24.76 -36.48
CA SER A 133 8.91 -25.93 -36.14
C SER A 133 8.34 -26.67 -37.34
N SER A 134 8.25 -26.01 -38.50
CA SER A 134 7.78 -26.62 -39.77
C SER A 134 8.85 -27.44 -40.51
N GLY A 135 10.13 -27.31 -40.10
CA GLY A 135 11.26 -28.06 -40.61
C GLY A 135 11.61 -29.30 -39.78
N GLY A 136 10.79 -30.31 -39.86
CA GLY A 136 10.88 -31.65 -39.32
C GLY A 136 11.96 -32.03 -38.33
N LYS A 137 11.53 -32.33 -37.07
CA LYS A 137 11.82 -33.59 -36.35
C LYS A 137 11.02 -33.61 -35.07
N LYS A 138 10.20 -34.67 -34.91
CA LYS A 138 9.53 -35.03 -33.64
C LYS A 138 10.56 -35.16 -32.51
N GLY A 139 10.71 -34.12 -31.71
CA GLY A 139 11.30 -34.20 -30.39
C GLY A 139 10.18 -34.45 -29.40
N LEU A 140 10.26 -35.59 -28.73
CA LEU A 140 9.35 -36.01 -27.65
C LEU A 140 9.44 -34.97 -26.51
N GLY A 141 8.60 -33.94 -26.53
CA GLY A 141 8.44 -32.98 -25.45
C GLY A 141 7.74 -33.68 -24.30
N ILE A 142 8.53 -34.13 -23.33
CA ILE A 142 7.98 -34.46 -22.01
C ILE A 142 7.49 -33.13 -21.43
N GLY A 143 6.19 -32.92 -21.53
CA GLY A 143 5.53 -31.81 -20.83
C GLY A 143 5.69 -31.99 -19.34
N VAL A 144 6.71 -31.38 -18.78
CA VAL A 144 6.80 -31.20 -17.32
C VAL A 144 5.85 -30.05 -17.01
N GLU A 145 4.61 -30.39 -16.78
CA GLU A 145 3.68 -29.45 -16.11
C GLU A 145 4.32 -29.01 -14.80
N PRO A 146 4.27 -27.72 -14.45
CA PRO A 146 4.83 -27.22 -13.18
C PRO A 146 3.91 -27.61 -12.01
N VAL A 147 3.83 -28.91 -11.73
CA VAL A 147 3.05 -29.47 -10.62
C VAL A 147 3.50 -28.89 -9.25
N ALA A 148 4.77 -28.50 -9.15
CA ALA A 148 5.34 -27.95 -7.93
C ALA A 148 4.75 -26.59 -7.51
N LEU A 149 4.28 -25.76 -8.47
CA LEU A 149 3.70 -24.44 -8.18
C LEU A 149 2.23 -24.54 -7.74
N SER A 150 1.49 -25.55 -8.21
CA SER A 150 0.10 -25.78 -7.81
C SER A 150 0.02 -26.38 -6.41
N VAL A 151 0.89 -27.33 -6.07
CA VAL A 151 0.97 -27.94 -4.74
C VAL A 151 1.34 -26.91 -3.67
N GLY A 152 2.27 -25.98 -3.96
CA GLY A 152 2.63 -24.94 -3.01
C GLY A 152 1.50 -23.92 -2.76
N LYS A 153 0.64 -23.65 -3.74
CA LYS A 153 -0.54 -22.77 -3.58
C LYS A 153 -1.65 -23.49 -2.82
N GLN A 154 -1.96 -24.72 -3.17
CA GLN A 154 -2.97 -25.52 -2.47
C GLN A 154 -2.58 -25.79 -1.02
N SER A 155 -1.32 -26.14 -0.74
CA SER A 155 -0.84 -26.35 0.62
C SER A 155 -0.94 -25.07 1.47
N ARG A 156 -0.69 -23.90 0.90
CA ARG A 156 -0.88 -22.61 1.59
C ARG A 156 -2.35 -22.26 1.84
N GLU A 157 -3.23 -22.63 0.91
CA GLU A 157 -4.68 -22.45 1.07
C GLU A 157 -5.25 -23.46 2.07
N ASP A 158 -4.75 -24.68 2.08
CA ASP A 158 -5.17 -25.71 3.03
C ASP A 158 -4.68 -25.42 4.44
N ILE A 159 -3.47 -24.89 4.62
CA ILE A 159 -2.97 -24.39 5.90
C ILE A 159 -3.81 -23.20 6.38
N ARG A 160 -4.26 -22.32 5.48
CA ARG A 160 -5.19 -21.22 5.82
C ARG A 160 -6.57 -21.72 6.22
N LYS A 161 -7.05 -22.82 5.63
CA LYS A 161 -8.32 -23.47 5.99
C LYS A 161 -8.22 -24.26 7.30
N LEU A 162 -7.05 -24.81 7.60
CA LEU A 162 -6.76 -25.50 8.87
C LEU A 162 -6.54 -24.54 10.04
N ASP A 163 -6.12 -23.30 9.74
CA ASP A 163 -5.93 -22.26 10.74
C ASP A 163 -7.29 -21.65 11.11
N VAL A 164 -8.04 -22.45 11.89
CA VAL A 164 -9.22 -22.08 12.68
C VAL A 164 -10.25 -21.19 11.96
N LYS A 165 -11.30 -21.81 11.43
CA LYS A 165 -12.55 -21.16 10.99
C LYS A 165 -12.29 -19.91 10.12
N GLY A 166 -12.55 -19.96 8.85
CA GLY A 166 -12.30 -18.98 7.79
C GLY A 166 -12.56 -17.48 8.02
N ASP A 167 -12.75 -17.09 9.27
CA ASP A 167 -12.95 -15.72 9.73
C ASP A 167 -11.68 -15.05 10.29
N LEU A 168 -10.59 -15.78 10.46
CA LEU A 168 -9.40 -15.26 11.13
C LEU A 168 -8.62 -14.23 10.31
N TYR A 169 -8.64 -14.32 8.99
CA TYR A 169 -7.93 -13.40 8.13
C TYR A 169 -8.87 -12.74 7.13
N ARG A 170 -9.28 -11.53 7.43
CA ARG A 170 -9.99 -10.66 6.49
C ARG A 170 -9.02 -9.62 5.93
N LYS A 171 -8.98 -9.49 4.61
CA LYS A 171 -8.25 -8.39 3.97
C LYS A 171 -8.90 -7.09 4.37
N SER A 172 -8.10 -6.13 4.83
CA SER A 172 -8.62 -4.81 5.18
C SER A 172 -8.84 -3.98 3.92
N GLU A 173 -10.09 -3.68 3.65
CA GLU A 173 -10.50 -2.77 2.57
C GLU A 173 -10.07 -1.34 2.89
N LEU A 174 -10.18 -0.91 4.15
CA LEU A 174 -9.77 0.43 4.58
C LEU A 174 -8.27 0.67 4.37
N ARG A 175 -7.43 -0.31 4.73
CA ARG A 175 -5.98 -0.20 4.50
C ARG A 175 -5.63 -0.23 3.02
N ARG A 176 -6.40 -0.96 2.19
CA ARG A 176 -6.23 -0.96 0.75
C ARG A 176 -6.54 0.42 0.17
N GLN A 177 -7.67 1.02 0.54
CA GLN A 177 -8.03 2.38 0.15
C GLN A 177 -6.97 3.40 0.58
N LEU A 178 -6.44 3.28 1.80
CA LEU A 178 -5.35 4.13 2.24
C LEU A 178 -4.10 3.95 1.39
N ALA A 179 -3.73 2.71 1.06
CA ALA A 179 -2.58 2.42 0.22
C ALA A 179 -2.73 3.04 -1.19
N ASP A 180 -3.93 2.96 -1.77
CA ASP A 180 -4.25 3.56 -3.06
C ASP A 180 -4.13 5.09 -3.01
N HIS A 181 -4.56 5.73 -1.92
CA HIS A 181 -4.39 7.17 -1.73
C HIS A 181 -2.92 7.56 -1.48
N VAL A 182 -2.20 6.79 -0.68
CA VAL A 182 -0.80 7.07 -0.34
C VAL A 182 0.10 6.90 -1.56
N ALA A 183 0.01 5.76 -2.25
CA ALA A 183 0.86 5.43 -3.39
C ALA A 183 0.35 5.99 -4.73
N GLY A 184 -0.82 6.62 -4.73
CA GLY A 184 -1.43 7.19 -5.93
C GLY A 184 -0.52 8.24 -6.58
N PRO A 185 -0.47 8.29 -7.92
CA PRO A 185 0.39 9.24 -8.64
C PRO A 185 0.02 10.71 -8.37
N GLN A 186 -1.17 10.94 -7.86
CA GLN A 186 -1.70 12.26 -7.51
C GLN A 186 -1.24 12.74 -6.13
N ASN A 187 -0.53 11.90 -5.37
CA ASN A 187 -0.05 12.25 -4.04
C ASN A 187 1.38 12.78 -4.09
N ARG A 188 1.52 14.09 -4.11
CA ARG A 188 2.84 14.75 -4.10
C ARG A 188 3.65 14.50 -2.84
N TYR A 189 3.01 14.33 -1.69
CA TYR A 189 3.70 14.09 -0.43
C TYR A 189 4.50 12.80 -0.49
N PHE A 190 3.90 11.72 -0.99
CA PHE A 190 4.59 10.45 -1.19
C PHE A 190 5.78 10.60 -2.14
N ALA A 191 5.57 11.20 -3.32
CA ALA A 191 6.62 11.37 -4.31
C ALA A 191 7.80 12.19 -3.77
N ARG A 192 7.53 13.32 -3.12
CA ARG A 192 8.56 14.19 -2.54
C ARG A 192 9.34 13.48 -1.43
N ASN A 193 8.63 12.80 -0.53
CA ASN A 193 9.27 12.06 0.56
C ASN A 193 10.18 10.94 0.03
N MET A 194 9.71 10.18 -0.97
CA MET A 194 10.52 9.12 -1.57
C MET A 194 11.75 9.67 -2.28
N VAL A 195 11.60 10.74 -3.05
CA VAL A 195 12.75 11.41 -3.70
C VAL A 195 13.74 11.91 -2.66
N ASN A 196 13.27 12.55 -1.60
CA ASN A 196 14.14 13.06 -0.52
C ASN A 196 14.92 11.94 0.17
N ARG A 197 14.28 10.79 0.44
CA ARG A 197 14.92 9.62 1.06
C ARG A 197 15.97 8.98 0.14
N VAL A 198 15.61 8.73 -1.12
CA VAL A 198 16.54 8.16 -2.10
C VAL A 198 17.74 9.09 -2.31
N TRP A 199 17.48 10.40 -2.45
CA TRP A 199 18.54 11.39 -2.58
C TRP A 199 19.46 11.42 -1.35
N ALA A 200 18.88 11.38 -0.15
CA ALA A 200 19.68 11.36 1.08
C ALA A 200 20.57 10.12 1.19
N GLU A 201 20.07 8.96 0.76
CA GLU A 201 20.85 7.73 0.73
C GLU A 201 22.03 7.81 -0.25
N LEU A 202 21.82 8.40 -1.42
CA LEU A 202 22.86 8.51 -2.46
C LEU A 202 23.88 9.62 -2.16
N MET A 203 23.41 10.74 -1.62
CA MET A 203 24.24 11.96 -1.44
C MET A 203 24.63 12.23 0.02
N GLY A 204 24.20 11.37 0.95
CA GLY A 204 24.46 11.53 2.39
C GLY A 204 23.60 12.58 3.08
N ARG A 205 22.81 13.40 2.34
CA ARG A 205 21.89 14.42 2.87
C ARG A 205 20.71 14.60 1.93
N GLY A 206 19.50 14.71 2.50
CA GLY A 206 18.28 15.02 1.77
C GLY A 206 18.15 16.51 1.40
N PHE A 207 17.19 16.82 0.53
CA PHE A 207 16.79 18.20 0.25
C PHE A 207 16.15 18.87 1.46
N TYR A 208 15.45 18.07 2.27
CA TYR A 208 14.85 18.47 3.54
C TYR A 208 15.50 17.71 4.69
N HIS A 209 15.65 18.38 5.82
CA HIS A 209 16.16 17.77 7.03
C HIS A 209 15.36 18.28 8.24
N PRO A 210 14.80 17.40 9.08
CA PRO A 210 14.86 15.93 9.03
C PRO A 210 14.21 15.30 7.79
N ILE A 211 14.66 14.09 7.43
CA ILE A 211 14.23 13.41 6.18
C ILE A 211 12.72 13.12 6.14
N ASP A 212 12.11 13.01 7.29
CA ASP A 212 10.74 12.59 7.50
C ASP A 212 9.79 13.71 7.97
N ASP A 213 10.21 14.96 7.74
CA ASP A 213 9.44 16.14 8.17
C ASP A 213 9.70 17.34 7.23
N TYR A 214 8.71 17.73 6.40
CA TYR A 214 8.76 18.86 5.51
C TYR A 214 7.42 19.59 5.37
#